data_090e3e72f542cc0a3a77ebdbe28ea82d
#
_entry.id   090e3e72f542cc0a3a77ebdbe28ea82d
#
_cell.length_a   1.000
_cell.length_b   1.000
_cell.length_c   1.000
_cell.angle_alpha   90.00
_cell.angle_beta   90.00
_cell.angle_gamma   90.00
#
_symmetry.space_group_name_H-M   'P 1'
#
loop_
_entity.id
_entity.type
_entity.pdbx_description
1 polymer ?
#
loop_
_entity_poly.entity_id
_entity_poly.type
_entity_poly.pdbx_seq_one_letter_code
_entity_poly.pdbx_strand_id
1 'polypeptide(L)'
;METRFRMNFGEPLQVGEMLVVENETSPDRYLIRVMDIEHGADSDQKDWMETFAGQVLRGDADHLDYDLERVRPQLFCAGVSIPLGCIGSTFRKTKTIPNHFARVRRTDIRDYEFLKESLGDIQVGNLRSGDQVLDFPVGITGQAIPHHIGIFATTGMGKSNLMKNIALSCMSLRKYGFLILDPHGEYYDGGEAKKRGLKHAGRADALVVFSSRKLDGPYNSLHLAASEIAIPDLENLYEITGAQKECMQSAQYIYGDNWLAELNDRSVGTIVKDLKEKYQEGTVNVIKRRLENLFRLDLITRDPKLSVTGNIIDALHDGKVVLADTSNMYEEEELLISTVLSRAIFERNKELYGDKDRFDKLPPVLIALEEAQRVLTEAKGSIFAQIAREGRKFKTGLCAVSQQPKLIDTEIISQFNTLFVLGLADRKDREILKNSAKQDISQLENEIQMLMPGEALIASPFTPFAVPVKIHLYEEYLAKELAKAPTKNSARTTPDRGFY
;
A
#
# COMPACT_ATOMS: atom_id res chain seq x y z
N MET A 1 -12.10 -21.94 14.73
CA MET A 1 -12.42 -23.33 14.31
C MET A 1 -11.16 -23.86 13.66
N GLU A 2 -10.59 -24.92 14.22
CA GLU A 2 -9.36 -25.54 13.73
C GLU A 2 -9.66 -26.94 13.21
N THR A 3 -8.95 -27.36 12.18
CA THR A 3 -9.02 -28.71 11.62
C THR A 3 -7.63 -29.31 11.62
N ARG A 4 -7.51 -30.53 12.15
CA ARG A 4 -6.25 -31.27 12.16
C ARG A 4 -6.34 -32.42 11.15
N PHE A 5 -5.29 -32.62 10.39
CA PHE A 5 -5.16 -33.71 9.45
C PHE A 5 -3.80 -34.36 9.55
N ARG A 6 -3.74 -35.63 9.19
CA ARG A 6 -2.52 -36.42 9.23
C ARG A 6 -1.95 -36.54 7.82
N MET A 7 -0.63 -36.42 7.73
CA MET A 7 0.15 -36.72 6.53
C MET A 7 1.15 -37.82 6.83
N ASN A 8 1.55 -38.52 5.78
CA ASN A 8 2.59 -39.52 5.89
C ASN A 8 3.92 -38.85 6.28
N PHE A 9 4.71 -39.57 7.08
CA PHE A 9 6.04 -39.11 7.46
C PHE A 9 6.91 -38.90 6.21
N GLY A 10 7.58 -37.72 6.13
CA GLY A 10 8.44 -37.35 5.02
C GLY A 10 7.73 -36.64 3.85
N GLU A 11 6.43 -36.50 3.88
CA GLU A 11 5.75 -35.62 2.93
C GLU A 11 5.96 -34.14 3.34
N PRO A 12 6.47 -33.28 2.43
CA PRO A 12 6.66 -31.87 2.75
C PRO A 12 5.31 -31.16 2.86
N LEU A 13 5.10 -30.48 3.99
CA LEU A 13 3.98 -29.58 4.24
C LEU A 13 4.55 -28.24 4.67
N GLN A 14 3.89 -27.15 4.28
CA GLN A 14 4.38 -25.80 4.57
C GLN A 14 3.30 -24.97 5.28
N VAL A 15 3.72 -24.11 6.20
CA VAL A 15 2.84 -23.08 6.78
C VAL A 15 2.40 -22.12 5.66
N GLY A 16 1.12 -21.78 5.65
CA GLY A 16 0.53 -20.97 4.59
C GLY A 16 0.11 -21.77 3.35
N GLU A 17 0.40 -23.08 3.28
CA GLU A 17 -0.08 -23.94 2.18
C GLU A 17 -1.60 -24.07 2.24
N MET A 18 -2.24 -23.95 1.09
CA MET A 18 -3.69 -24.13 0.95
C MET A 18 -4.00 -25.53 0.42
N LEU A 19 -4.94 -26.18 1.05
CA LEU A 19 -5.33 -27.56 0.75
C LEU A 19 -6.84 -27.64 0.57
N VAL A 20 -7.30 -28.67 -0.16
CA VAL A 20 -8.72 -28.97 -0.32
C VAL A 20 -9.05 -30.23 0.47
N VAL A 21 -10.11 -30.15 1.26
CA VAL A 21 -10.71 -31.31 1.94
C VAL A 21 -11.99 -31.71 1.22
N GLU A 22 -12.05 -32.95 0.80
CA GLU A 22 -13.17 -33.54 0.07
C GLU A 22 -13.92 -34.54 0.97
N ASN A 23 -15.20 -34.30 1.15
CA ASN A 23 -16.06 -35.23 1.88
C ASN A 23 -16.59 -36.30 0.91
N GLU A 24 -16.53 -37.56 1.31
CA GLU A 24 -17.11 -38.66 0.48
C GLU A 24 -18.63 -38.59 0.39
N THR A 25 -19.29 -38.01 1.38
CA THR A 25 -20.77 -38.01 1.54
C THR A 25 -21.43 -36.70 1.12
N SER A 26 -20.65 -35.67 0.76
CA SER A 26 -21.16 -34.35 0.38
C SER A 26 -20.35 -33.79 -0.79
N PRO A 27 -21.00 -33.11 -1.74
CA PRO A 27 -20.28 -32.43 -2.82
C PRO A 27 -19.47 -31.20 -2.35
N ASP A 28 -19.59 -30.82 -1.07
CA ASP A 28 -18.90 -29.68 -0.51
C ASP A 28 -17.41 -29.98 -0.37
N ARG A 29 -16.59 -29.12 -0.97
CA ARG A 29 -15.15 -29.11 -0.83
C ARG A 29 -14.75 -27.95 0.06
N TYR A 30 -13.93 -28.20 1.06
CA TYR A 30 -13.45 -27.17 1.96
C TYR A 30 -12.05 -26.71 1.55
N LEU A 31 -11.86 -25.42 1.37
CA LEU A 31 -10.54 -24.81 1.28
C LEU A 31 -10.03 -24.56 2.70
N ILE A 32 -8.89 -25.14 3.04
CA ILE A 32 -8.23 -24.97 4.34
C ILE A 32 -6.84 -24.37 4.14
N ARG A 33 -6.33 -23.69 5.17
CA ARG A 33 -4.97 -23.12 5.18
C ARG A 33 -4.20 -23.66 6.35
N VAL A 34 -2.99 -24.15 6.09
CA VAL A 34 -2.09 -24.67 7.12
C VAL A 34 -1.53 -23.51 7.95
N MET A 35 -1.71 -23.63 9.26
CA MET A 35 -1.29 -22.63 10.23
C MET A 35 -0.06 -23.06 11.02
N ASP A 36 0.05 -24.37 11.26
CA ASP A 36 1.13 -24.97 12.01
C ASP A 36 1.33 -26.43 11.60
N ILE A 37 2.51 -26.98 11.92
CA ILE A 37 2.91 -28.33 11.59
C ILE A 37 3.51 -28.96 12.85
N GLU A 38 2.94 -30.07 13.27
CA GLU A 38 3.36 -30.83 14.43
C GLU A 38 3.83 -32.23 14.00
N HIS A 39 4.85 -32.77 14.68
CA HIS A 39 5.18 -34.18 14.57
C HIS A 39 4.31 -35.00 15.52
N GLY A 40 3.80 -36.12 15.02
CA GLY A 40 3.00 -37.05 15.77
C GLY A 40 3.48 -38.50 15.62
N ALA A 41 3.06 -39.34 16.55
CA ALA A 41 3.28 -40.79 16.53
C ALA A 41 2.02 -41.52 16.99
N ASP A 42 1.77 -42.72 16.45
CA ASP A 42 0.60 -43.57 16.77
C ASP A 42 0.71 -44.21 18.20
N SER A 43 1.79 -43.98 18.94
CA SER A 43 1.93 -44.52 20.28
C SER A 43 1.50 -43.51 21.35
N ASP A 44 0.81 -43.98 22.41
CA ASP A 44 0.42 -43.16 23.57
C ASP A 44 1.62 -42.64 24.38
N GLN A 45 2.83 -43.07 24.03
CA GLN A 45 4.07 -42.70 24.71
C GLN A 45 4.72 -41.48 24.01
N LYS A 46 4.26 -40.26 24.32
CA LYS A 46 4.97 -39.03 23.92
C LYS A 46 6.46 -39.06 24.35
N ASP A 47 6.76 -39.66 25.48
CA ASP A 47 8.13 -39.79 26.03
C ASP A 47 9.03 -40.71 25.19
N TRP A 48 8.45 -41.54 24.30
CA TRP A 48 9.21 -42.47 23.49
C TRP A 48 10.13 -41.78 22.48
N MET A 49 9.65 -40.76 21.78
CA MET A 49 10.48 -40.06 20.79
C MET A 49 11.62 -39.29 21.44
N GLU A 50 11.37 -38.67 22.61
CA GLU A 50 12.39 -37.95 23.36
C GLU A 50 13.43 -38.90 23.93
N THR A 51 13.00 -40.06 24.46
CA THR A 51 13.89 -41.13 24.97
C THR A 51 14.74 -41.71 23.84
N PHE A 52 14.15 -42.00 22.70
CA PHE A 52 14.86 -42.56 21.54
C PHE A 52 15.88 -41.57 20.98
N ALA A 53 15.52 -40.30 20.77
CA ALA A 53 16.46 -39.27 20.37
C ALA A 53 17.62 -39.09 21.34
N GLY A 54 17.35 -39.18 22.67
CA GLY A 54 18.35 -39.13 23.71
C GLY A 54 19.31 -40.34 23.69
N GLN A 55 18.85 -41.52 23.32
CA GLN A 55 19.66 -42.72 23.18
C GLN A 55 20.56 -42.64 21.93
N VAL A 56 20.05 -42.23 20.81
CA VAL A 56 20.81 -42.00 19.57
C VAL A 56 21.92 -40.97 19.79
N LEU A 57 21.64 -39.87 20.49
CA LEU A 57 22.62 -38.82 20.80
C LEU A 57 23.74 -39.30 21.75
N ARG A 58 23.47 -40.32 22.63
CA ARG A 58 24.48 -40.88 23.53
C ARG A 58 25.40 -41.92 22.86
N GLY A 59 25.19 -42.24 21.61
CA GLY A 59 25.98 -43.26 20.91
C GLY A 59 25.59 -44.69 21.20
N ASP A 60 24.48 -44.91 21.92
CA ASP A 60 23.93 -46.25 22.25
C ASP A 60 23.18 -46.88 21.07
N ALA A 61 23.36 -46.33 19.87
CA ALA A 61 22.63 -46.73 18.63
C ALA A 61 22.88 -48.20 18.25
N ASP A 62 24.04 -48.77 18.61
CA ASP A 62 24.39 -50.16 18.26
C ASP A 62 23.57 -51.19 19.05
N HIS A 63 22.87 -50.77 20.08
CA HIS A 63 21.99 -51.62 20.90
C HIS A 63 20.50 -51.32 20.75
N LEU A 64 20.13 -50.44 19.83
CA LEU A 64 18.74 -50.15 19.59
C LEU A 64 18.12 -51.21 18.66
N ASP A 65 17.40 -52.12 19.27
CA ASP A 65 16.60 -53.15 18.61
C ASP A 65 15.38 -52.55 17.81
N TYR A 66 15.49 -51.27 17.46
CA TYR A 66 14.44 -50.56 16.75
C TYR A 66 14.79 -50.48 15.25
N ASP A 67 14.13 -51.34 14.50
CA ASP A 67 14.06 -51.24 13.05
C ASP A 67 13.31 -49.94 12.63
N LEU A 68 14.08 -48.93 12.23
CA LEU A 68 13.53 -47.63 11.79
C LEU A 68 12.50 -47.82 10.68
N GLU A 69 12.60 -48.85 9.87
CA GLU A 69 11.61 -49.14 8.81
C GLU A 69 10.28 -49.63 9.41
N ARG A 70 10.25 -50.26 10.55
CA ARG A 70 9.03 -50.66 11.27
C ARG A 70 8.38 -49.46 11.99
N VAL A 71 9.16 -48.49 12.37
CA VAL A 71 8.68 -47.32 13.15
C VAL A 71 8.17 -46.21 12.21
N ARG A 72 8.76 -46.04 11.03
CA ARG A 72 8.33 -45.06 10.04
C ARG A 72 6.82 -44.99 9.77
N PRO A 73 6.09 -46.10 9.63
CA PRO A 73 4.63 -46.06 9.43
C PRO A 73 3.84 -45.48 10.60
N GLN A 74 4.44 -45.47 11.81
CA GLN A 74 3.81 -44.94 13.02
C GLN A 74 4.08 -43.44 13.20
N LEU A 75 5.04 -42.89 12.46
CA LEU A 75 5.36 -41.47 12.47
C LEU A 75 4.54 -40.73 11.41
N PHE A 76 4.05 -39.57 11.77
CA PHE A 76 3.30 -38.71 10.85
C PHE A 76 3.55 -37.23 11.13
N CYS A 77 3.26 -36.40 10.17
CA CYS A 77 3.09 -34.98 10.40
C CYS A 77 1.60 -34.66 10.56
N ALA A 78 1.27 -33.88 11.57
CA ALA A 78 -0.06 -33.33 11.75
C ALA A 78 -0.08 -31.88 11.29
N GLY A 79 -0.92 -31.57 10.29
CA GLY A 79 -1.17 -30.20 9.90
C GLY A 79 -2.31 -29.63 10.75
N VAL A 80 -2.07 -28.47 11.36
CA VAL A 80 -3.09 -27.65 12.01
C VAL A 80 -3.55 -26.62 11.01
N SER A 81 -4.83 -26.58 10.67
CA SER A 81 -5.36 -25.73 9.62
C SER A 81 -6.65 -25.02 10.02
N ILE A 82 -6.96 -23.94 9.32
CA ILE A 82 -8.25 -23.25 9.43
C ILE A 82 -9.03 -23.38 8.14
N PRO A 83 -10.36 -23.58 8.21
CA PRO A 83 -11.20 -23.55 7.05
C PRO A 83 -11.40 -22.10 6.58
N LEU A 84 -11.02 -21.82 5.34
CA LEU A 84 -11.24 -20.52 4.69
C LEU A 84 -12.68 -20.42 4.18
N GLY A 85 -13.24 -21.51 3.67
CA GLY A 85 -14.59 -21.59 3.15
C GLY A 85 -14.87 -22.87 2.37
N CYS A 86 -16.07 -22.95 1.81
CA CYS A 86 -16.49 -24.05 0.95
C CYS A 86 -16.45 -23.63 -0.52
N ILE A 87 -15.81 -24.45 -1.35
CA ILE A 87 -15.77 -24.32 -2.81
C ILE A 87 -16.98 -25.11 -3.37
N GLY A 88 -17.89 -24.39 -4.02
CA GLY A 88 -19.04 -24.96 -4.72
C GLY A 88 -19.30 -24.20 -6.02
N SER A 89 -20.55 -24.01 -6.41
CA SER A 89 -20.92 -23.09 -7.49
C SER A 89 -20.51 -21.63 -7.18
N THR A 90 -20.49 -21.28 -5.90
CA THR A 90 -19.98 -20.02 -5.36
C THR A 90 -19.16 -20.32 -4.11
N PHE A 91 -18.15 -19.49 -3.81
CA PHE A 91 -17.40 -19.60 -2.57
C PHE A 91 -18.24 -19.06 -1.40
N ARG A 92 -18.32 -19.82 -0.31
CA ARG A 92 -19.08 -19.42 0.89
C ARG A 92 -18.23 -19.61 2.13
N LYS A 93 -18.31 -18.66 3.06
CA LYS A 93 -17.73 -18.85 4.40
C LYS A 93 -18.38 -20.06 5.05
N THR A 94 -17.60 -21.02 5.51
CA THR A 94 -18.13 -22.23 6.11
C THR A 94 -18.62 -21.98 7.54
N LYS A 95 -19.74 -22.64 7.88
CA LYS A 95 -20.26 -22.73 9.25
C LYS A 95 -20.17 -24.16 9.78
N THR A 96 -19.60 -25.06 8.99
CA THR A 96 -19.42 -26.48 9.27
C THR A 96 -17.95 -26.85 9.19
N ILE A 97 -17.59 -28.01 9.68
CA ILE A 97 -16.26 -28.61 9.57
C ILE A 97 -16.32 -29.81 8.62
N PRO A 98 -15.19 -30.18 7.98
CA PRO A 98 -15.08 -31.41 7.23
C PRO A 98 -15.42 -32.62 8.11
N ASN A 99 -15.94 -33.70 7.49
CA ASN A 99 -16.20 -34.96 8.18
C ASN A 99 -14.90 -35.61 8.62
N HIS A 100 -14.98 -36.46 9.68
CA HIS A 100 -13.88 -37.33 10.03
C HIS A 100 -13.50 -38.21 8.83
N PHE A 101 -12.19 -38.44 8.67
CA PHE A 101 -11.61 -39.25 7.58
C PHE A 101 -11.81 -38.67 6.17
N ALA A 102 -12.22 -37.39 6.06
CA ALA A 102 -12.28 -36.71 4.76
C ALA A 102 -10.88 -36.67 4.12
N ARG A 103 -10.82 -36.80 2.81
CA ARG A 103 -9.57 -36.79 2.06
C ARG A 103 -9.04 -35.39 1.91
N VAL A 104 -7.74 -35.20 2.23
CA VAL A 104 -7.03 -33.94 2.03
C VAL A 104 -6.12 -34.06 0.81
N ARG A 105 -6.15 -33.06 -0.07
CA ARG A 105 -5.24 -32.96 -1.22
C ARG A 105 -4.71 -31.55 -1.40
N ARG A 106 -3.61 -31.41 -2.13
CA ARG A 106 -3.12 -30.12 -2.58
C ARG A 106 -4.11 -29.47 -3.53
N THR A 107 -4.11 -28.12 -3.54
CA THR A 107 -4.95 -27.34 -4.43
C THR A 107 -4.46 -27.39 -5.87
N ASP A 108 -5.40 -27.31 -6.80
CA ASP A 108 -5.19 -27.07 -8.23
C ASP A 108 -5.63 -25.63 -8.56
N ILE A 109 -5.16 -25.06 -9.68
CA ILE A 109 -5.57 -23.73 -10.16
C ILE A 109 -7.09 -23.61 -10.26
N ARG A 110 -7.79 -24.69 -10.64
CA ARG A 110 -9.25 -24.75 -10.76
C ARG A 110 -9.97 -24.53 -9.42
N ASP A 111 -9.34 -24.88 -8.31
CA ASP A 111 -9.93 -24.69 -6.98
C ASP A 111 -10.02 -23.20 -6.60
N TYR A 112 -9.34 -22.32 -7.34
CA TYR A 112 -9.31 -20.85 -7.11
C TYR A 112 -10.13 -20.04 -8.11
N GLU A 113 -10.86 -20.68 -9.05
CA GLU A 113 -11.64 -19.97 -10.07
C GLU A 113 -12.62 -18.95 -9.48
N PHE A 114 -13.18 -19.23 -8.31
CA PHE A 114 -14.06 -18.30 -7.57
C PHE A 114 -13.40 -16.98 -7.19
N LEU A 115 -12.06 -16.94 -7.06
CA LEU A 115 -11.34 -15.69 -6.74
C LEU A 115 -11.37 -14.69 -7.89
N LYS A 116 -11.54 -15.11 -9.13
CA LYS A 116 -11.53 -14.23 -10.30
C LYS A 116 -12.59 -13.12 -10.20
N GLU A 117 -13.72 -13.40 -9.57
CA GLU A 117 -14.81 -12.43 -9.38
C GLU A 117 -14.47 -11.35 -8.34
N SER A 118 -13.59 -11.67 -7.38
CA SER A 118 -13.21 -10.79 -6.29
C SER A 118 -11.87 -10.07 -6.53
N LEU A 119 -11.06 -10.56 -7.46
CA LEU A 119 -9.82 -9.92 -7.85
C LEU A 119 -10.07 -8.85 -8.92
N GLY A 120 -9.28 -7.78 -8.85
CA GLY A 120 -9.44 -6.64 -9.74
C GLY A 120 -8.40 -6.56 -10.86
N ASP A 121 -8.43 -5.45 -11.57
CA ASP A 121 -7.61 -5.19 -12.75
C ASP A 121 -6.23 -4.55 -12.42
N ILE A 122 -6.03 -4.05 -11.20
CA ILE A 122 -4.73 -3.50 -10.76
C ILE A 122 -3.85 -4.67 -10.33
N GLN A 123 -3.04 -5.16 -11.26
CA GLN A 123 -2.21 -6.36 -11.07
C GLN A 123 -1.06 -6.12 -10.09
N VAL A 124 -0.81 -7.09 -9.20
CA VAL A 124 0.26 -7.01 -8.20
C VAL A 124 1.17 -8.23 -8.19
N GLY A 125 0.69 -9.42 -8.56
CA GLY A 125 1.47 -10.63 -8.50
C GLY A 125 0.70 -11.87 -8.92
N ASN A 126 1.19 -13.03 -8.48
CA ASN A 126 0.54 -14.32 -8.65
C ASN A 126 0.19 -14.95 -7.30
N LEU A 127 -0.89 -15.75 -7.28
CA LEU A 127 -1.32 -16.49 -6.09
C LEU A 127 -0.22 -17.44 -5.61
N ARG A 128 -0.06 -17.54 -4.28
CA ARG A 128 0.90 -18.42 -3.62
C ARG A 128 0.18 -19.42 -2.71
N SER A 129 0.71 -20.63 -2.62
CA SER A 129 0.29 -21.66 -1.67
C SER A 129 1.56 -22.29 -1.06
N GLY A 130 1.86 -22.03 0.20
CA GLY A 130 3.21 -22.28 0.74
C GLY A 130 4.26 -21.54 -0.08
N ASP A 131 5.32 -22.20 -0.50
CA ASP A 131 6.36 -21.65 -1.39
C ASP A 131 6.00 -21.76 -2.88
N GLN A 132 4.94 -22.50 -3.21
CA GLN A 132 4.53 -22.70 -4.59
C GLN A 132 3.82 -21.46 -5.13
N VAL A 133 4.35 -20.87 -6.20
CA VAL A 133 3.72 -19.81 -6.96
C VAL A 133 2.86 -20.43 -8.07
N LEU A 134 1.59 -20.10 -8.08
CA LEU A 134 0.63 -20.59 -9.07
C LEU A 134 0.53 -19.60 -10.23
N ASP A 135 0.31 -20.09 -11.44
CA ASP A 135 0.03 -19.21 -12.60
C ASP A 135 -1.43 -18.70 -12.55
N PHE A 136 -1.71 -17.96 -11.49
CA PHE A 136 -3.02 -17.37 -11.22
C PHE A 136 -2.83 -15.90 -10.83
N PRO A 137 -3.12 -14.96 -11.75
CA PRO A 137 -2.85 -13.54 -11.51
C PRO A 137 -3.73 -12.99 -10.38
N VAL A 138 -3.10 -12.22 -9.49
CA VAL A 138 -3.74 -11.54 -8.39
C VAL A 138 -3.65 -10.03 -8.61
N GLY A 139 -4.80 -9.38 -8.55
CA GLY A 139 -4.92 -7.93 -8.61
C GLY A 139 -5.89 -7.42 -7.55
N ILE A 140 -5.85 -6.11 -7.29
CA ILE A 140 -6.83 -5.45 -6.44
C ILE A 140 -7.89 -4.73 -7.28
N THR A 141 -9.11 -4.68 -6.78
CA THR A 141 -10.19 -3.94 -7.43
C THR A 141 -10.01 -2.43 -7.29
N GLY A 142 -10.37 -1.68 -8.31
CA GLY A 142 -10.40 -0.21 -8.23
C GLY A 142 -11.30 0.35 -7.14
N GLN A 143 -12.26 -0.46 -6.64
CA GLN A 143 -13.05 -0.09 -5.46
C GLN A 143 -12.20 0.05 -4.19
N ALA A 144 -11.05 -0.61 -4.11
CA ALA A 144 -10.13 -0.50 -2.98
C ALA A 144 -9.48 0.90 -2.88
N ILE A 145 -9.34 1.62 -4.00
CA ILE A 145 -8.67 2.92 -4.05
C ILE A 145 -9.28 3.94 -3.09
N PRO A 146 -10.58 4.29 -3.17
CA PRO A 146 -11.16 5.26 -2.23
C PRO A 146 -11.35 4.69 -0.80
N HIS A 147 -11.08 3.40 -0.59
CA HIS A 147 -11.21 2.73 0.70
C HIS A 147 -9.88 2.56 1.44
N HIS A 148 -8.86 3.26 1.00
CA HIS A 148 -7.52 3.34 1.56
C HIS A 148 -6.76 2.00 1.53
N ILE A 149 -5.48 2.09 1.23
CA ILE A 149 -4.57 0.95 1.09
C ILE A 149 -3.39 1.14 2.04
N GLY A 150 -3.07 0.11 2.85
CA GLY A 150 -1.88 0.08 3.67
C GLY A 150 -0.86 -0.90 3.10
N ILE A 151 0.40 -0.51 2.99
CA ILE A 151 1.52 -1.37 2.57
C ILE A 151 2.56 -1.37 3.69
N PHE A 152 2.63 -2.48 4.42
CA PHE A 152 3.42 -2.58 5.62
C PHE A 152 4.45 -3.70 5.52
N ALA A 153 5.72 -3.36 5.76
CA ALA A 153 6.81 -4.30 5.63
C ALA A 153 8.08 -3.82 6.33
N THR A 154 8.88 -4.73 6.81
CA THR A 154 10.27 -4.44 7.16
C THR A 154 11.07 -4.00 5.92
N THR A 155 12.21 -3.32 6.13
CA THR A 155 13.12 -2.92 5.04
C THR A 155 13.54 -4.13 4.20
N GLY A 156 13.62 -3.94 2.88
CA GLY A 156 14.07 -4.98 1.94
C GLY A 156 13.01 -6.02 1.54
N MET A 157 11.79 -5.97 2.10
CA MET A 157 10.73 -6.93 1.78
C MET A 157 10.01 -6.65 0.45
N GLY A 158 10.28 -5.52 -0.21
CA GLY A 158 9.75 -5.23 -1.56
C GLY A 158 8.61 -4.21 -1.62
N LYS A 159 8.47 -3.29 -0.65
CA LYS A 159 7.46 -2.21 -0.68
C LYS A 159 7.50 -1.39 -1.96
N SER A 160 8.68 -0.81 -2.28
CA SER A 160 8.84 0.03 -3.48
C SER A 160 8.64 -0.77 -4.78
N ASN A 161 8.96 -2.08 -4.78
CA ASN A 161 8.66 -2.96 -5.90
C ASN A 161 7.15 -3.13 -6.10
N LEU A 162 6.39 -3.37 -5.03
CA LEU A 162 4.93 -3.46 -5.07
C LEU A 162 4.30 -2.14 -5.55
N MET A 163 4.75 -1.02 -5.02
CA MET A 163 4.28 0.31 -5.43
C MET A 163 4.51 0.57 -6.92
N LYS A 164 5.70 0.22 -7.44
CA LYS A 164 6.00 0.34 -8.89
C LYS A 164 5.06 -0.55 -9.72
N ASN A 165 4.73 -1.76 -9.26
CA ASN A 165 3.77 -2.64 -9.96
C ASN A 165 2.36 -2.05 -9.99
N ILE A 166 1.88 -1.50 -8.86
CA ILE A 166 0.59 -0.80 -8.79
C ILE A 166 0.60 0.40 -9.75
N ALA A 167 1.66 1.21 -9.72
CA ALA A 167 1.80 2.37 -10.58
C ALA A 167 1.79 1.99 -12.07
N LEU A 168 2.57 0.98 -12.48
CA LEU A 168 2.62 0.49 -13.85
C LEU A 168 1.25 -0.04 -14.30
N SER A 169 0.55 -0.75 -13.42
CA SER A 169 -0.81 -1.23 -13.69
C SER A 169 -1.78 -0.06 -13.89
N CYS A 170 -1.74 0.96 -13.02
CA CYS A 170 -2.54 2.18 -13.18
C CYS A 170 -2.22 2.94 -14.48
N MET A 171 -0.93 3.07 -14.83
CA MET A 171 -0.50 3.66 -16.11
C MET A 171 -1.04 2.89 -17.32
N SER A 172 -1.15 1.56 -17.21
CA SER A 172 -1.69 0.71 -18.27
C SER A 172 -3.20 0.83 -18.42
N LEU A 173 -3.91 0.95 -17.32
CA LEU A 173 -5.37 1.00 -17.26
C LEU A 173 -5.95 2.38 -17.59
N ARG A 174 -5.30 3.45 -17.16
CA ARG A 174 -5.78 4.85 -17.32
C ARG A 174 -7.19 5.09 -16.75
N LYS A 175 -7.52 4.35 -15.67
CA LYS A 175 -8.82 4.44 -14.99
C LYS A 175 -8.75 5.09 -13.62
N TYR A 176 -7.55 5.26 -13.10
CA TYR A 176 -7.29 5.65 -11.70
C TYR A 176 -6.23 6.74 -11.67
N GLY A 177 -6.53 7.84 -10.98
CA GLY A 177 -5.51 8.84 -10.65
C GLY A 177 -4.62 8.30 -9.54
N PHE A 178 -3.30 8.39 -9.69
CA PHE A 178 -2.40 7.90 -8.67
C PHE A 178 -1.26 8.90 -8.43
N LEU A 179 -1.30 9.61 -7.30
CA LEU A 179 -0.22 10.49 -6.84
C LEU A 179 0.75 9.70 -5.96
N ILE A 180 2.03 9.77 -6.29
CA ILE A 180 3.13 9.20 -5.48
C ILE A 180 4.00 10.35 -5.00
N LEU A 181 4.08 10.52 -3.68
CA LEU A 181 5.01 11.43 -3.02
C LEU A 181 6.27 10.64 -2.68
N ASP A 182 7.38 10.93 -3.36
CA ASP A 182 8.62 10.14 -3.36
C ASP A 182 9.77 10.88 -2.64
N PRO A 183 9.92 10.69 -1.32
CA PRO A 183 11.00 11.32 -0.57
C PRO A 183 12.38 10.67 -0.80
N HIS A 184 12.42 9.52 -1.46
CA HIS A 184 13.66 8.79 -1.69
C HIS A 184 14.17 8.87 -3.14
N GLY A 185 13.34 9.33 -4.09
CA GLY A 185 13.67 9.43 -5.50
C GLY A 185 13.84 8.08 -6.19
N GLU A 186 13.17 7.03 -5.69
CA GLU A 186 13.33 5.65 -6.18
C GLU A 186 12.39 5.29 -7.34
N TYR A 187 11.31 6.06 -7.55
CA TYR A 187 10.26 5.69 -8.50
C TYR A 187 10.54 6.11 -9.93
N TYR A 188 11.21 7.23 -10.16
CA TYR A 188 11.43 7.75 -11.49
C TYR A 188 12.37 6.89 -12.34
N ASP A 189 13.60 6.70 -11.89
CA ASP A 189 14.66 5.97 -12.60
C ASP A 189 15.02 4.61 -11.99
N GLY A 190 14.60 4.35 -10.75
CA GLY A 190 14.85 3.10 -10.03
C GLY A 190 15.79 3.27 -8.84
N GLY A 191 16.37 4.46 -8.64
CA GLY A 191 17.25 4.81 -7.51
C GLY A 191 18.66 4.24 -7.58
N GLU A 192 18.84 3.03 -8.09
CA GLU A 192 20.12 2.35 -8.24
C GLU A 192 20.46 2.08 -9.72
N ALA A 193 21.74 2.07 -10.07
CA ALA A 193 22.24 2.00 -11.46
C ALA A 193 21.76 0.80 -12.30
N LYS A 194 21.27 -0.28 -11.67
CA LYS A 194 20.76 -1.49 -12.34
C LYS A 194 19.25 -1.67 -12.23
N LYS A 195 18.58 -0.84 -11.46
CA LYS A 195 17.13 -0.90 -11.29
C LYS A 195 16.43 -0.02 -12.32
N ARG A 196 15.19 -0.37 -12.62
CA ARG A 196 14.33 0.40 -13.52
C ARG A 196 13.24 1.11 -12.73
N GLY A 197 12.89 2.32 -13.17
CA GLY A 197 11.79 3.09 -12.62
C GLY A 197 10.68 3.31 -13.64
N LEU A 198 9.68 4.12 -13.27
CA LEU A 198 8.48 4.37 -14.05
C LEU A 198 8.77 5.06 -15.41
N LYS A 199 9.88 5.82 -15.54
CA LYS A 199 10.28 6.42 -16.82
C LYS A 199 10.49 5.37 -17.92
N HIS A 200 10.81 4.13 -17.55
CA HIS A 200 11.07 3.04 -18.49
C HIS A 200 9.80 2.32 -18.95
N ALA A 201 8.61 2.71 -18.44
CA ALA A 201 7.35 2.03 -18.75
C ALA A 201 6.89 2.20 -20.23
N GLY A 202 7.56 3.04 -21.02
CA GLY A 202 7.18 3.28 -22.42
C GLY A 202 5.82 3.96 -22.60
N ARG A 203 5.26 4.52 -21.50
CA ARG A 203 3.94 5.17 -21.45
C ARG A 203 4.06 6.60 -20.95
N ALA A 204 4.85 7.41 -21.65
CA ALA A 204 5.10 8.81 -21.30
C ALA A 204 3.83 9.67 -21.17
N ASP A 205 2.77 9.29 -21.88
CA ASP A 205 1.46 9.94 -21.84
C ASP A 205 0.65 9.63 -20.55
N ALA A 206 1.03 8.57 -19.82
CA ALA A 206 0.37 8.11 -18.59
C ALA A 206 1.12 8.50 -17.31
N LEU A 207 2.33 9.07 -17.42
CA LEU A 207 3.16 9.52 -16.30
C LEU A 207 3.43 11.01 -16.40
N VAL A 208 3.11 11.74 -15.33
CA VAL A 208 3.49 13.16 -15.17
C VAL A 208 4.42 13.28 -13.99
N VAL A 209 5.57 13.94 -14.17
CA VAL A 209 6.62 14.03 -13.16
C VAL A 209 6.84 15.48 -12.76
N PHE A 210 6.86 15.71 -11.48
CA PHE A 210 7.24 16.98 -10.84
C PHE A 210 8.43 16.72 -9.91
N SER A 211 9.42 17.59 -9.93
CA SER A 211 10.62 17.41 -9.11
C SER A 211 11.22 18.75 -8.73
N SER A 212 11.81 18.82 -7.53
CA SER A 212 12.64 19.95 -7.09
C SER A 212 14.09 19.80 -7.55
N ARG A 213 14.52 18.58 -7.90
CA ARG A 213 15.87 18.30 -8.42
C ARG A 213 15.85 18.11 -9.94
N LYS A 214 17.02 18.23 -10.55
CA LYS A 214 17.20 17.94 -11.96
C LYS A 214 17.16 16.44 -12.22
N LEU A 215 16.26 16.00 -13.09
CA LEU A 215 16.11 14.61 -13.52
C LEU A 215 16.60 14.42 -14.95
N ASP A 216 17.01 13.20 -15.26
CA ASP A 216 17.34 12.77 -16.64
C ASP A 216 16.05 12.34 -17.37
N GLY A 217 15.46 13.28 -18.13
CA GLY A 217 14.21 13.08 -18.88
C GLY A 217 13.19 14.19 -18.65
N PRO A 218 11.96 14.04 -19.13
CA PRO A 218 10.93 15.08 -19.01
C PRO A 218 10.38 15.14 -17.57
N TYR A 219 10.41 16.33 -16.98
CA TYR A 219 9.80 16.65 -15.70
C TYR A 219 9.40 18.14 -15.66
N ASN A 220 8.55 18.49 -14.73
CA ASN A 220 8.18 19.85 -14.40
C ASN A 220 8.79 20.25 -13.06
N SER A 221 9.14 21.53 -12.91
CA SER A 221 9.57 22.02 -11.60
C SER A 221 8.42 22.01 -10.60
N LEU A 222 8.70 21.61 -9.36
CA LEU A 222 7.70 21.49 -8.30
C LEU A 222 7.62 22.80 -7.53
N HIS A 223 6.54 23.58 -7.74
CA HIS A 223 6.27 24.83 -7.02
C HIS A 223 4.82 24.87 -6.54
N LEU A 224 4.63 25.43 -5.34
CA LEU A 224 3.32 25.73 -4.76
C LEU A 224 3.14 27.27 -4.70
N ALA A 225 1.96 27.75 -5.03
CA ALA A 225 1.66 29.17 -4.83
C ALA A 225 1.42 29.48 -3.35
N ALA A 226 1.93 30.61 -2.87
CA ALA A 226 1.67 31.06 -1.51
C ALA A 226 0.17 31.21 -1.22
N SER A 227 -0.64 31.56 -2.22
CA SER A 227 -2.11 31.67 -2.11
C SER A 227 -2.82 30.33 -1.91
N GLU A 228 -2.16 29.19 -2.20
CA GLU A 228 -2.72 27.85 -2.01
C GLU A 228 -2.49 27.30 -0.61
N ILE A 229 -1.60 27.93 0.18
CA ILE A 229 -1.28 27.49 1.54
C ILE A 229 -2.34 28.03 2.49
N ALA A 230 -3.02 27.13 3.17
CA ALA A 230 -4.03 27.46 4.18
C ALA A 230 -3.47 27.40 5.60
N ILE A 231 -4.16 28.02 6.54
CA ILE A 231 -3.76 28.02 7.97
C ILE A 231 -3.60 26.58 8.53
N PRO A 232 -4.50 25.61 8.22
CA PRO A 232 -4.31 24.23 8.65
C PRO A 232 -3.04 23.56 8.14
N ASP A 233 -2.52 23.96 6.96
CA ASP A 233 -1.27 23.42 6.44
C ASP A 233 -0.09 23.85 7.31
N LEU A 234 -0.14 25.09 7.81
CA LEU A 234 0.88 25.63 8.74
C LEU A 234 0.77 25.05 10.15
N GLU A 235 -0.45 24.66 10.58
CA GLU A 235 -0.67 23.97 11.86
C GLU A 235 -0.01 22.58 11.89
N ASN A 236 0.12 21.93 10.75
CA ASN A 236 0.84 20.66 10.64
C ASN A 236 2.37 20.84 10.69
N LEU A 237 2.87 22.01 10.31
CA LEU A 237 4.31 22.32 10.30
C LEU A 237 4.81 22.91 11.62
N TYR A 238 3.97 23.70 12.27
CA TYR A 238 4.37 24.50 13.42
C TYR A 238 3.35 24.37 14.55
N GLU A 239 3.83 24.31 15.77
CA GLU A 239 2.97 24.51 16.94
C GLU A 239 2.43 25.95 16.94
N ILE A 240 1.17 26.12 16.55
CA ILE A 240 0.51 27.42 16.44
C ILE A 240 -0.39 27.63 17.67
N THR A 241 -0.13 28.72 18.40
CA THR A 241 -0.99 29.12 19.53
C THR A 241 -2.33 29.68 19.04
N GLY A 242 -3.36 29.65 19.89
CA GLY A 242 -4.67 30.25 19.58
C GLY A 242 -4.57 31.70 19.12
N ALA A 243 -3.74 32.53 19.79
CA ALA A 243 -3.52 33.93 19.40
C ALA A 243 -2.87 34.09 18.03
N GLN A 244 -1.92 33.20 17.67
CA GLN A 244 -1.31 33.18 16.34
C GLN A 244 -2.32 32.76 15.26
N LYS A 245 -3.14 31.76 15.55
CA LYS A 245 -4.21 31.31 14.65
C LYS A 245 -5.22 32.41 14.36
N GLU A 246 -5.73 33.06 15.40
CA GLU A 246 -6.65 34.20 15.26
C GLU A 246 -6.04 35.37 14.49
N CYS A 247 -4.75 35.66 14.73
CA CYS A 247 -4.01 36.67 14.00
C CYS A 247 -3.94 36.33 12.49
N MET A 248 -3.57 35.10 12.13
CA MET A 248 -3.55 34.65 10.73
C MET A 248 -4.94 34.65 10.08
N GLN A 249 -6.00 34.23 10.80
CA GLN A 249 -7.38 34.33 10.31
C GLN A 249 -7.81 35.77 10.05
N SER A 250 -7.45 36.69 10.92
CA SER A 250 -7.70 38.13 10.73
C SER A 250 -6.94 38.70 9.55
N ALA A 251 -5.68 38.26 9.34
CA ALA A 251 -4.90 38.64 8.19
C ALA A 251 -5.48 38.10 6.89
N GLN A 252 -5.94 36.83 6.89
CA GLN A 252 -6.61 36.21 5.74
C GLN A 252 -7.91 36.96 5.37
N TYR A 253 -8.66 37.40 6.38
CA TYR A 253 -9.88 38.20 6.15
C TYR A 253 -9.58 39.56 5.52
N ILE A 254 -8.46 40.20 5.88
CA ILE A 254 -8.10 41.55 5.40
C ILE A 254 -7.39 41.49 4.05
N TYR A 255 -6.44 40.57 3.89
CA TYR A 255 -5.56 40.50 2.72
C TYR A 255 -6.01 39.48 1.66
N GLY A 256 -7.09 38.71 1.93
CA GLY A 256 -7.61 37.70 1.00
C GLY A 256 -6.59 36.62 0.69
N ASP A 257 -6.57 36.16 -0.56
CA ASP A 257 -5.69 35.08 -1.01
C ASP A 257 -4.20 35.36 -0.89
N ASN A 258 -3.82 36.65 -0.84
CA ASN A 258 -2.41 37.07 -0.69
C ASN A 258 -1.95 37.20 0.76
N TRP A 259 -2.77 36.78 1.74
CA TRP A 259 -2.53 37.00 3.17
C TRP A 259 -1.14 36.54 3.63
N LEU A 260 -0.65 35.41 3.09
CA LEU A 260 0.64 34.85 3.48
C LEU A 260 1.81 35.74 3.01
N ALA A 261 1.75 36.17 1.76
CA ALA A 261 2.76 37.08 1.18
C ALA A 261 2.73 38.47 1.87
N GLU A 262 1.52 39.00 2.12
CA GLU A 262 1.34 40.30 2.83
C GLU A 262 1.88 40.25 4.26
N LEU A 263 1.63 39.18 5.01
CA LEU A 263 2.21 38.99 6.35
C LEU A 263 3.74 38.89 6.31
N ASN A 264 4.30 38.29 5.26
CA ASN A 264 5.73 38.16 5.09
C ASN A 264 6.40 39.50 4.73
N ASP A 265 5.83 40.29 3.81
CA ASP A 265 6.48 41.43 3.18
C ASP A 265 6.27 42.73 3.96
N ARG A 266 5.13 42.92 4.64
CA ARG A 266 4.82 44.11 5.41
C ARG A 266 5.63 44.21 6.71
N SER A 267 5.87 45.42 7.18
CA SER A 267 6.47 45.62 8.51
C SER A 267 5.51 45.22 9.62
N VAL A 268 6.04 44.74 10.76
CA VAL A 268 5.24 44.34 11.92
C VAL A 268 4.32 45.47 12.37
N GLY A 269 4.80 46.71 12.43
CA GLY A 269 3.99 47.85 12.83
C GLY A 269 2.82 48.12 11.84
N THR A 270 3.02 47.89 10.54
CA THR A 270 1.95 48.00 9.53
C THR A 270 0.90 46.91 9.75
N ILE A 271 1.33 45.65 9.92
CA ILE A 271 0.44 44.52 10.16
C ILE A 271 -0.42 44.76 11.41
N VAL A 272 0.21 45.19 12.51
CA VAL A 272 -0.53 45.46 13.77
C VAL A 272 -1.60 46.54 13.58
N LYS A 273 -1.27 47.62 12.84
CA LYS A 273 -2.24 48.70 12.52
C LYS A 273 -3.39 48.17 11.64
N ASP A 274 -3.06 47.43 10.58
CA ASP A 274 -4.06 46.88 9.68
C ASP A 274 -5.01 45.89 10.40
N LEU A 275 -4.48 45.17 11.39
CA LEU A 275 -5.25 44.29 12.27
C LEU A 275 -5.92 45.03 13.45
N LYS A 276 -6.02 46.35 13.37
CA LYS A 276 -6.69 47.23 14.39
C LYS A 276 -6.09 47.08 15.79
N GLU A 277 -4.80 46.89 15.90
CA GLU A 277 -4.07 46.78 17.17
C GLU A 277 -4.59 45.65 18.12
N LYS A 278 -5.26 44.65 17.56
CA LYS A 278 -5.81 43.51 18.33
C LYS A 278 -4.73 42.55 18.84
N TYR A 279 -3.58 42.53 18.18
CA TYR A 279 -2.52 41.54 18.43
C TYR A 279 -1.24 42.24 18.82
N GLN A 280 -0.52 41.62 19.76
CA GLN A 280 0.79 42.13 20.19
C GLN A 280 1.84 41.96 19.07
N GLU A 281 2.78 42.88 18.96
CA GLU A 281 3.90 42.79 18.01
C GLU A 281 4.68 41.48 18.14
N GLY A 282 4.83 40.94 19.37
CA GLY A 282 5.47 39.67 19.62
C GLY A 282 4.79 38.47 18.88
N THR A 283 3.45 38.45 18.85
CA THR A 283 2.69 37.43 18.14
C THR A 283 2.95 37.51 16.63
N VAL A 284 2.88 38.74 16.07
CA VAL A 284 3.12 38.97 14.64
C VAL A 284 4.58 38.65 14.27
N ASN A 285 5.56 39.00 15.11
CA ASN A 285 6.97 38.67 14.88
C ASN A 285 7.25 37.18 14.79
N VAL A 286 6.58 36.36 15.65
CA VAL A 286 6.76 34.90 15.59
C VAL A 286 6.20 34.35 14.29
N ILE A 287 5.00 34.77 13.88
CA ILE A 287 4.41 34.38 12.62
C ILE A 287 5.32 34.76 11.46
N LYS A 288 5.76 36.05 11.41
CA LYS A 288 6.59 36.56 10.33
C LYS A 288 7.89 35.77 10.18
N ARG A 289 8.59 35.48 11.28
CA ARG A 289 9.83 34.69 11.26
C ARG A 289 9.61 33.27 10.66
N ARG A 290 8.46 32.61 10.96
CA ARG A 290 8.10 31.32 10.37
C ARG A 290 7.85 31.45 8.87
N LEU A 291 7.15 32.49 8.46
CA LEU A 291 6.88 32.76 7.06
C LEU A 291 8.16 33.14 6.28
N GLU A 292 9.07 33.89 6.86
CA GLU A 292 10.37 34.19 6.26
C GLU A 292 11.17 32.91 5.98
N ASN A 293 11.15 31.94 6.90
CA ASN A 293 11.76 30.63 6.66
C ASN A 293 11.05 29.88 5.52
N LEU A 294 9.72 29.89 5.51
CA LEU A 294 8.93 29.24 4.46
C LEU A 294 9.21 29.83 3.07
N PHE A 295 9.25 31.15 2.94
CA PHE A 295 9.53 31.83 1.67
C PHE A 295 10.98 31.76 1.20
N ARG A 296 11.92 31.28 2.05
CA ARG A 296 13.30 30.98 1.62
C ARG A 296 13.39 29.65 0.85
N LEU A 297 12.33 28.84 0.91
CA LEU A 297 12.28 27.59 0.17
C LEU A 297 12.00 27.89 -1.30
N ASP A 298 12.77 27.33 -2.19
CA ASP A 298 12.55 27.46 -3.66
C ASP A 298 11.20 26.84 -4.09
N LEU A 299 10.56 26.11 -3.20
CA LEU A 299 9.26 25.49 -3.38
C LEU A 299 8.10 26.49 -3.48
N ILE A 300 8.17 27.61 -2.77
CA ILE A 300 7.06 28.56 -2.63
C ILE A 300 7.20 29.72 -3.62
N THR A 301 6.20 29.88 -4.48
CA THR A 301 6.13 30.98 -5.44
C THR A 301 5.03 31.98 -5.08
N ARG A 302 5.26 33.26 -5.39
CA ARG A 302 4.23 34.31 -5.32
C ARG A 302 3.36 34.37 -6.55
N ASP A 303 3.85 33.86 -7.69
CA ASP A 303 3.07 33.83 -8.94
C ASP A 303 2.22 32.56 -9.01
N PRO A 304 0.89 32.67 -8.90
CA PRO A 304 0.00 31.49 -8.97
C PRO A 304 0.12 30.70 -10.28
N LYS A 305 0.60 31.33 -11.35
CA LYS A 305 0.77 30.65 -12.65
C LYS A 305 1.90 29.62 -12.66
N LEU A 306 2.82 29.74 -11.74
CA LEU A 306 3.93 28.78 -11.59
C LEU A 306 3.56 27.59 -10.71
N SER A 307 2.41 27.64 -10.02
CA SER A 307 1.95 26.51 -9.22
C SER A 307 1.61 25.30 -10.08
N VAL A 308 1.98 24.14 -9.57
CA VAL A 308 1.71 22.86 -10.26
C VAL A 308 0.46 22.16 -9.77
N THR A 309 -0.18 22.66 -8.71
CA THR A 309 -1.33 22.01 -8.06
C THR A 309 -2.46 21.72 -9.04
N GLY A 310 -2.84 22.70 -9.89
CA GLY A 310 -3.85 22.53 -10.92
C GLY A 310 -3.48 21.45 -11.93
N ASN A 311 -2.23 21.46 -12.41
CA ASN A 311 -1.74 20.48 -13.38
C ASN A 311 -1.71 19.05 -12.79
N ILE A 312 -1.40 18.91 -11.50
CA ILE A 312 -1.44 17.64 -10.79
C ILE A 312 -2.88 17.12 -10.73
N ILE A 313 -3.83 17.95 -10.31
CA ILE A 313 -5.25 17.58 -10.22
C ILE A 313 -5.79 17.17 -11.58
N ASP A 314 -5.53 17.94 -12.63
CA ASP A 314 -5.99 17.62 -13.99
C ASP A 314 -5.40 16.29 -14.49
N ALA A 315 -4.11 16.04 -14.24
CA ALA A 315 -3.49 14.78 -14.60
C ALA A 315 -4.11 13.58 -13.85
N LEU A 316 -4.41 13.74 -12.56
CA LEU A 316 -5.08 12.70 -11.77
C LEU A 316 -6.50 12.44 -12.24
N HIS A 317 -7.24 13.47 -12.59
CA HIS A 317 -8.59 13.37 -13.14
C HIS A 317 -8.61 12.76 -14.57
N ASP A 318 -7.49 12.83 -15.30
CA ASP A 318 -7.27 12.10 -16.56
C ASP A 318 -6.87 10.62 -16.34
N GLY A 319 -6.86 10.14 -15.11
CA GLY A 319 -6.45 8.76 -14.77
C GLY A 319 -4.96 8.50 -14.99
N LYS A 320 -4.11 9.51 -14.82
CA LYS A 320 -2.65 9.39 -14.93
C LYS A 320 -2.01 9.12 -13.59
N VAL A 321 -0.79 8.59 -13.65
CA VAL A 321 0.12 8.52 -12.51
C VAL A 321 0.92 9.81 -12.45
N VAL A 322 0.91 10.44 -11.29
CA VAL A 322 1.69 11.64 -11.00
C VAL A 322 2.75 11.28 -9.98
N LEU A 323 3.99 11.55 -10.32
CA LEU A 323 5.14 11.39 -9.42
C LEU A 323 5.63 12.76 -8.97
N ALA A 324 5.53 13.03 -7.68
CA ALA A 324 6.14 14.21 -7.05
C ALA A 324 7.41 13.75 -6.31
N ASP A 325 8.55 13.96 -6.94
CA ASP A 325 9.87 13.65 -6.39
C ASP A 325 10.30 14.78 -5.44
N THR A 326 10.31 14.46 -4.15
CA THR A 326 10.69 15.35 -3.05
C THR A 326 12.04 14.97 -2.42
N SER A 327 12.80 14.09 -3.04
CA SER A 327 14.00 13.45 -2.47
C SER A 327 15.14 14.39 -2.09
N ASN A 328 15.09 15.62 -2.54
CA ASN A 328 16.10 16.66 -2.22
C ASN A 328 15.56 17.72 -1.26
N MET A 329 14.43 17.48 -0.63
CA MET A 329 13.75 18.40 0.26
C MET A 329 13.97 18.07 1.72
N TYR A 330 13.80 19.05 2.58
CA TYR A 330 13.76 18.85 4.02
C TYR A 330 12.39 18.27 4.44
N GLU A 331 12.34 17.64 5.60
CA GLU A 331 11.12 17.01 6.13
C GLU A 331 9.92 17.98 6.22
N GLU A 332 10.19 19.25 6.60
CA GLU A 332 9.15 20.29 6.64
C GLU A 332 8.57 20.61 5.25
N GLU A 333 9.41 20.61 4.22
CA GLU A 333 8.99 20.84 2.82
C GLU A 333 8.15 19.65 2.31
N GLU A 334 8.59 18.42 2.59
CA GLU A 334 7.85 17.19 2.24
C GLU A 334 6.46 17.17 2.89
N LEU A 335 6.38 17.55 4.17
CA LEU A 335 5.12 17.61 4.90
C LEU A 335 4.20 18.69 4.33
N LEU A 336 4.73 19.88 4.01
CA LEU A 336 3.95 20.96 3.40
C LEU A 336 3.36 20.54 2.05
N ILE A 337 4.18 20.00 1.14
CA ILE A 337 3.73 19.52 -0.16
C ILE A 337 2.65 18.46 0.01
N SER A 338 2.92 17.47 0.85
CA SER A 338 1.98 16.37 1.10
C SER A 338 0.64 16.89 1.60
N THR A 339 0.65 17.86 2.50
CA THR A 339 -0.56 18.46 3.08
C THR A 339 -1.32 19.30 2.06
N VAL A 340 -0.63 20.23 1.39
CA VAL A 340 -1.26 21.16 0.42
C VAL A 340 -1.84 20.39 -0.76
N LEU A 341 -1.10 19.46 -1.36
CA LEU A 341 -1.58 18.68 -2.49
C LEU A 341 -2.73 17.77 -2.10
N SER A 342 -2.64 17.08 -0.95
CA SER A 342 -3.72 16.21 -0.48
C SER A 342 -5.00 16.98 -0.20
N ARG A 343 -4.88 18.17 0.42
CA ARG A 343 -6.02 19.06 0.65
C ARG A 343 -6.63 19.56 -0.66
N ALA A 344 -5.82 20.06 -1.57
CA ALA A 344 -6.29 20.59 -2.84
C ALA A 344 -7.05 19.53 -3.68
N ILE A 345 -6.52 18.30 -3.74
CA ILE A 345 -7.17 17.17 -4.43
C ILE A 345 -8.50 16.84 -3.74
N PHE A 346 -8.51 16.73 -2.42
CA PHE A 346 -9.71 16.37 -1.66
C PHE A 346 -10.79 17.43 -1.79
N GLU A 347 -10.45 18.72 -1.62
CA GLU A 347 -11.39 19.84 -1.75
C GLU A 347 -11.95 19.91 -3.17
N ARG A 348 -11.12 19.74 -4.20
CA ARG A 348 -11.55 19.72 -5.59
C ARG A 348 -12.55 18.60 -5.87
N ASN A 349 -12.28 17.40 -5.39
CA ASN A 349 -13.21 16.28 -5.53
C ASN A 349 -14.51 16.51 -4.75
N LYS A 350 -14.43 17.17 -3.59
CA LYS A 350 -15.59 17.54 -2.77
C LYS A 350 -16.44 18.61 -3.46
N GLU A 351 -15.86 19.60 -4.12
CA GLU A 351 -16.56 20.58 -4.95
C GLU A 351 -17.33 19.90 -6.10
N LEU A 352 -16.65 19.00 -6.82
CA LEU A 352 -17.25 18.27 -7.93
C LEU A 352 -18.37 17.32 -7.50
N TYR A 353 -18.41 16.91 -6.23
CA TYR A 353 -19.49 16.08 -5.68
C TYR A 353 -20.88 16.73 -5.81
N GLY A 354 -20.95 18.07 -5.88
CA GLY A 354 -22.18 18.81 -6.12
C GLY A 354 -22.72 18.68 -7.56
N ASP A 355 -21.85 18.32 -8.53
CA ASP A 355 -22.21 18.10 -9.94
C ASP A 355 -22.12 16.59 -10.23
N LYS A 356 -23.26 15.91 -10.12
CA LYS A 356 -23.32 14.45 -10.24
C LYS A 356 -22.79 13.92 -11.56
N ASP A 357 -23.08 14.60 -12.67
CA ASP A 357 -22.69 14.14 -14.01
C ASP A 357 -21.17 14.20 -14.23
N ARG A 358 -20.51 15.18 -13.64
CA ARG A 358 -19.04 15.30 -13.62
C ARG A 358 -18.44 14.35 -12.63
N PHE A 359 -19.00 14.26 -11.42
CA PHE A 359 -18.47 13.42 -10.35
C PHE A 359 -18.51 11.93 -10.72
N ASP A 360 -19.58 11.45 -11.35
CA ASP A 360 -19.70 10.03 -11.74
C ASP A 360 -18.61 9.61 -12.72
N LYS A 361 -18.17 10.52 -13.59
CA LYS A 361 -17.10 10.29 -14.58
C LYS A 361 -15.69 10.44 -14.00
N LEU A 362 -15.57 11.03 -12.81
CA LEU A 362 -14.30 11.27 -12.17
C LEU A 362 -13.63 9.93 -11.77
N PRO A 363 -12.39 9.67 -12.18
CA PRO A 363 -11.66 8.52 -11.69
C PRO A 363 -11.41 8.64 -10.16
N PRO A 364 -11.43 7.53 -9.43
CA PRO A 364 -10.95 7.56 -8.06
C PRO A 364 -9.45 7.87 -8.03
N VAL A 365 -9.04 8.66 -7.03
CA VAL A 365 -7.66 9.10 -6.84
C VAL A 365 -7.07 8.44 -5.60
N LEU A 366 -5.86 7.89 -5.75
CA LEU A 366 -5.05 7.36 -4.66
C LEU A 366 -3.87 8.29 -4.42
N ILE A 367 -3.66 8.69 -3.16
CA ILE A 367 -2.52 9.51 -2.73
C ILE A 367 -1.60 8.62 -1.91
N ALA A 368 -0.41 8.31 -2.43
CA ALA A 368 0.57 7.48 -1.76
C ALA A 368 1.57 8.33 -0.97
N LEU A 369 1.70 7.98 0.28
CA LEU A 369 2.61 8.56 1.26
C LEU A 369 3.67 7.52 1.61
N GLU A 370 4.88 7.70 1.09
CA GLU A 370 6.05 6.93 1.55
C GLU A 370 6.45 7.40 2.95
N GLU A 371 7.01 6.51 3.75
CA GLU A 371 7.32 6.75 5.17
C GLU A 371 6.15 7.40 5.92
N ALA A 372 4.95 6.86 5.67
CA ALA A 372 3.68 7.43 6.12
C ALA A 372 3.59 7.70 7.63
N GLN A 373 4.39 7.01 8.45
CA GLN A 373 4.50 7.26 9.88
C GLN A 373 5.05 8.67 10.21
N ARG A 374 5.71 9.37 9.27
CA ARG A 374 6.15 10.76 9.48
C ARG A 374 5.00 11.76 9.39
N VAL A 375 3.98 11.40 8.60
CA VAL A 375 2.88 12.29 8.24
C VAL A 375 1.60 11.96 8.99
N LEU A 376 1.39 10.67 9.33
CA LEU A 376 0.15 10.16 9.92
C LEU A 376 0.25 9.93 11.43
N THR A 377 1.08 10.70 12.15
CA THR A 377 1.31 10.53 13.60
C THR A 377 0.23 11.14 14.48
N GLU A 378 -0.40 12.23 14.03
CA GLU A 378 -1.43 12.94 14.81
C GLU A 378 -2.71 13.09 13.99
N ALA A 379 -3.78 12.44 14.44
CA ALA A 379 -5.04 12.42 13.70
C ALA A 379 -5.88 13.68 13.84
N LYS A 380 -5.80 14.37 14.97
CA LYS A 380 -6.78 15.43 15.28
C LYS A 380 -6.53 16.70 14.45
N GLY A 381 -7.42 16.89 13.47
CA GLY A 381 -7.47 18.12 12.66
C GLY A 381 -6.66 18.08 11.36
N SER A 382 -5.85 17.03 11.12
CA SER A 382 -5.09 16.92 9.88
C SER A 382 -5.97 16.60 8.68
N ILE A 383 -5.56 17.06 7.49
CA ILE A 383 -6.23 16.72 6.23
C ILE A 383 -6.25 15.20 6.00
N PHE A 384 -5.21 14.50 6.43
CA PHE A 384 -5.10 13.06 6.26
C PHE A 384 -6.16 12.30 7.09
N ALA A 385 -6.41 12.76 8.33
CA ALA A 385 -7.49 12.22 9.14
C ALA A 385 -8.87 12.51 8.53
N GLN A 386 -9.04 13.67 7.90
CA GLN A 386 -10.27 14.00 7.19
C GLN A 386 -10.45 13.10 5.95
N ILE A 387 -9.41 12.91 5.13
CA ILE A 387 -9.45 12.02 3.99
C ILE A 387 -9.71 10.58 4.44
N ALA A 388 -9.07 10.11 5.52
CA ALA A 388 -9.29 8.77 6.05
C ALA A 388 -10.75 8.51 6.43
N ARG A 389 -11.45 9.51 7.00
CA ARG A 389 -12.86 9.39 7.39
C ARG A 389 -13.86 9.62 6.26
N GLU A 390 -13.57 10.55 5.35
CA GLU A 390 -14.55 11.04 4.37
C GLU A 390 -14.16 10.76 2.92
N GLY A 391 -12.89 10.39 2.65
CA GLY A 391 -12.31 10.28 1.32
C GLY A 391 -13.04 9.32 0.40
N ARG A 392 -13.58 8.22 0.96
CA ARG A 392 -14.42 7.29 0.22
C ARG A 392 -15.58 7.97 -0.51
N LYS A 393 -16.24 8.91 0.17
CA LYS A 393 -17.39 9.65 -0.39
C LYS A 393 -16.98 10.51 -1.58
N PHE A 394 -15.76 11.04 -1.56
CA PHE A 394 -15.23 11.98 -2.54
C PHE A 394 -14.21 11.35 -3.51
N LYS A 395 -14.24 10.01 -3.65
CA LYS A 395 -13.34 9.24 -4.53
C LYS A 395 -11.84 9.53 -4.30
N THR A 396 -11.46 9.85 -3.06
CA THR A 396 -10.08 10.15 -2.66
C THR A 396 -9.63 9.17 -1.61
N GLY A 397 -8.62 8.34 -1.90
CA GLY A 397 -8.04 7.37 -1.00
C GLY A 397 -6.60 7.69 -0.65
N LEU A 398 -6.14 7.19 0.50
CA LEU A 398 -4.75 7.23 0.93
C LEU A 398 -4.12 5.85 0.71
N CYS A 399 -2.84 5.85 0.32
CA CYS A 399 -1.99 4.67 0.37
C CYS A 399 -0.84 4.96 1.35
N ALA A 400 -0.90 4.35 2.54
CA ALA A 400 0.18 4.48 3.52
C ALA A 400 1.21 3.39 3.30
N VAL A 401 2.46 3.79 3.02
CA VAL A 401 3.60 2.88 2.92
C VAL A 401 4.50 3.11 4.12
N SER A 402 4.69 2.08 4.95
CA SER A 402 5.44 2.25 6.21
C SER A 402 6.16 0.97 6.63
N GLN A 403 7.27 1.18 7.33
CA GLN A 403 8.01 0.11 8.01
C GLN A 403 7.57 -0.05 9.47
N GLN A 404 6.93 0.97 10.03
CA GLN A 404 6.55 1.04 11.44
C GLN A 404 5.08 1.45 11.60
N PRO A 405 4.13 0.57 11.25
CA PRO A 405 2.70 0.87 11.38
C PRO A 405 2.28 1.28 12.80
N LYS A 406 3.01 0.86 13.84
CA LYS A 406 2.76 1.26 15.24
C LYS A 406 2.91 2.75 15.52
N LEU A 407 3.57 3.51 14.65
CA LEU A 407 3.72 4.95 14.76
C LEU A 407 2.60 5.72 14.05
N ILE A 408 1.81 5.05 13.23
CA ILE A 408 0.64 5.65 12.58
C ILE A 408 -0.50 5.73 13.61
N ASP A 409 -1.22 6.84 13.59
CA ASP A 409 -2.40 7.01 14.45
C ASP A 409 -3.41 5.87 14.26
N THR A 410 -3.88 5.30 15.36
CA THR A 410 -4.76 4.11 15.36
C THR A 410 -6.12 4.38 14.73
N GLU A 411 -6.64 5.61 14.82
CA GLU A 411 -7.88 6.00 14.17
C GLU A 411 -7.70 6.01 12.65
N ILE A 412 -6.58 6.52 12.16
CA ILE A 412 -6.25 6.55 10.72
C ILE A 412 -6.03 5.13 10.20
N ILE A 413 -5.16 4.33 10.84
CA ILE A 413 -4.84 2.99 10.35
C ILE A 413 -6.06 2.08 10.31
N SER A 414 -7.02 2.27 11.22
CA SER A 414 -8.28 1.53 11.23
C SER A 414 -9.19 1.82 10.01
N GLN A 415 -8.95 2.89 9.27
CA GLN A 415 -9.70 3.23 8.06
C GLN A 415 -9.14 2.54 6.80
N PHE A 416 -7.95 1.96 6.87
CA PHE A 416 -7.38 1.23 5.75
C PHE A 416 -8.09 -0.11 5.57
N ASN A 417 -8.85 -0.24 4.48
CA ASN A 417 -9.63 -1.44 4.24
C ASN A 417 -8.81 -2.55 3.56
N THR A 418 -7.85 -2.18 2.72
CA THR A 418 -6.97 -3.14 2.06
C THR A 418 -5.57 -3.02 2.62
N LEU A 419 -5.05 -4.10 3.18
CA LEU A 419 -3.72 -4.18 3.76
C LEU A 419 -2.86 -5.16 2.95
N PHE A 420 -1.73 -4.70 2.47
CA PHE A 420 -0.62 -5.54 2.02
C PHE A 420 0.33 -5.72 3.20
N VAL A 421 0.35 -6.91 3.76
CA VAL A 421 1.25 -7.27 4.85
C VAL A 421 2.36 -8.13 4.27
N LEU A 422 3.55 -7.54 4.14
CA LEU A 422 4.77 -8.24 3.82
C LEU A 422 5.46 -8.67 5.13
N GLY A 423 6.62 -9.30 5.09
CA GLY A 423 7.29 -9.75 6.31
C GLY A 423 7.51 -8.62 7.34
N LEU A 424 6.97 -8.81 8.54
CA LEU A 424 7.06 -7.89 9.68
C LEU A 424 7.64 -8.61 10.90
N ALA A 425 8.84 -8.18 11.34
CA ALA A 425 9.54 -8.76 12.44
C ALA A 425 9.00 -8.30 13.81
N ASP A 426 8.62 -7.03 13.95
CA ASP A 426 8.18 -6.44 15.21
C ASP A 426 6.78 -6.95 15.60
N ARG A 427 6.63 -7.45 16.83
CA ARG A 427 5.36 -7.96 17.35
C ARG A 427 4.29 -6.88 17.49
N LYS A 428 4.66 -5.67 17.94
CA LYS A 428 3.71 -4.56 18.11
C LYS A 428 3.15 -4.11 16.77
N ASP A 429 3.98 -4.10 15.72
CA ASP A 429 3.54 -3.77 14.37
C ASP A 429 2.51 -4.80 13.87
N ARG A 430 2.75 -6.11 14.12
CA ARG A 430 1.76 -7.14 13.76
C ARG A 430 0.47 -7.03 14.57
N GLU A 431 0.54 -6.75 15.87
CA GLU A 431 -0.63 -6.57 16.74
C GLU A 431 -1.53 -5.42 16.26
N ILE A 432 -0.96 -4.28 15.88
CA ILE A 432 -1.73 -3.14 15.35
C ILE A 432 -2.43 -3.51 14.05
N LEU A 433 -1.73 -4.19 13.13
CA LEU A 433 -2.35 -4.61 11.87
C LEU A 433 -3.45 -5.64 12.09
N LYS A 434 -3.28 -6.59 13.01
CA LYS A 434 -4.32 -7.56 13.39
C LYS A 434 -5.59 -6.85 13.88
N ASN A 435 -5.43 -5.84 14.71
CA ASN A 435 -6.54 -5.10 15.30
C ASN A 435 -7.22 -4.14 14.30
N SER A 436 -6.51 -3.70 13.27
CA SER A 436 -6.99 -2.74 12.27
C SER A 436 -7.56 -3.41 11.02
N ALA A 437 -7.12 -4.63 10.70
CA ALA A 437 -7.55 -5.35 9.50
C ALA A 437 -9.05 -5.62 9.48
N LYS A 438 -9.68 -5.47 8.31
CA LYS A 438 -11.10 -5.77 8.10
C LYS A 438 -11.40 -7.25 7.95
N GLN A 439 -10.38 -8.06 7.76
CA GLN A 439 -10.41 -9.52 7.82
C GLN A 439 -9.61 -9.98 9.03
N ASP A 440 -10.06 -11.06 9.66
CA ASP A 440 -9.31 -11.66 10.76
C ASP A 440 -8.02 -12.31 10.23
N ILE A 441 -6.90 -11.68 10.54
CA ILE A 441 -5.55 -12.18 10.24
C ILE A 441 -4.80 -12.61 11.50
N SER A 442 -5.49 -12.73 12.63
CA SER A 442 -4.87 -13.05 13.93
C SER A 442 -4.16 -14.40 13.91
N GLN A 443 -4.72 -15.37 13.21
CA GLN A 443 -4.15 -16.70 13.07
C GLN A 443 -3.02 -16.80 12.03
N LEU A 444 -2.78 -15.73 11.24
CA LEU A 444 -1.73 -15.71 10.22
C LEU A 444 -0.38 -15.18 10.74
N GLU A 445 -0.23 -15.00 12.04
CA GLU A 445 0.96 -14.38 12.63
C GLU A 445 2.25 -15.15 12.29
N ASN A 446 2.22 -16.47 12.38
CA ASN A 446 3.36 -17.32 12.02
C ASN A 446 3.72 -17.17 10.54
N GLU A 447 2.72 -17.18 9.66
CA GLU A 447 2.97 -17.00 8.24
C GLU A 447 3.55 -15.62 7.92
N ILE A 448 3.03 -14.54 8.54
CA ILE A 448 3.56 -13.18 8.34
C ILE A 448 5.04 -13.08 8.71
N GLN A 449 5.47 -13.81 9.76
CA GLN A 449 6.89 -13.84 10.17
C GLN A 449 7.78 -14.59 9.17
N MET A 450 7.22 -15.59 8.48
CA MET A 450 7.95 -16.46 7.55
C MET A 450 7.96 -15.93 6.11
N LEU A 451 7.23 -14.83 5.82
CA LEU A 451 7.19 -14.26 4.48
C LEU A 451 8.59 -13.86 4.01
N MET A 452 8.94 -14.31 2.83
CA MET A 452 10.19 -13.99 2.16
C MET A 452 10.07 -12.70 1.34
N PRO A 453 11.18 -12.05 0.94
CA PRO A 453 11.13 -10.88 0.07
C PRO A 453 10.29 -11.10 -1.18
N GLY A 454 9.38 -10.16 -1.44
CA GLY A 454 8.43 -10.24 -2.54
C GLY A 454 7.20 -11.13 -2.26
N GLU A 455 7.00 -11.58 -1.03
CA GLU A 455 5.78 -12.26 -0.61
C GLU A 455 4.93 -11.34 0.25
N ALA A 456 3.62 -11.45 0.09
CA ALA A 456 2.67 -10.68 0.88
C ALA A 456 1.36 -11.43 1.13
N LEU A 457 0.64 -10.97 2.15
CA LEU A 457 -0.77 -11.27 2.36
C LEU A 457 -1.60 -10.03 2.04
N ILE A 458 -2.63 -10.19 1.23
CA ILE A 458 -3.60 -9.13 0.93
C ILE A 458 -4.85 -9.37 1.77
N ALA A 459 -5.01 -8.61 2.83
CA ALA A 459 -6.22 -8.61 3.64
C ALA A 459 -7.15 -7.50 3.15
N SER A 460 -8.31 -7.86 2.61
CA SER A 460 -9.25 -6.90 2.01
C SER A 460 -10.69 -7.38 2.14
N PRO A 461 -11.66 -6.50 2.44
CA PRO A 461 -13.08 -6.88 2.47
C PRO A 461 -13.62 -7.25 1.07
N PHE A 462 -12.87 -6.94 0.01
CA PHE A 462 -13.23 -7.29 -1.37
C PHE A 462 -12.85 -8.72 -1.75
N THR A 463 -12.04 -9.40 -0.93
CA THR A 463 -11.65 -10.80 -1.12
C THR A 463 -12.28 -11.68 -0.05
N PRO A 464 -12.56 -12.96 -0.32
CA PRO A 464 -13.23 -13.84 0.65
C PRO A 464 -12.36 -14.19 1.86
N PHE A 465 -11.04 -14.14 1.72
CA PHE A 465 -10.04 -14.37 2.76
C PHE A 465 -8.75 -13.60 2.44
N ALA A 466 -7.81 -13.55 3.38
CA ALA A 466 -6.50 -12.94 3.15
C ALA A 466 -5.70 -13.73 2.11
N VAL A 467 -5.52 -13.13 0.92
CA VAL A 467 -4.94 -13.78 -0.26
C VAL A 467 -3.42 -13.76 -0.20
N PRO A 468 -2.74 -14.90 -0.18
CA PRO A 468 -1.29 -14.95 -0.26
C PRO A 468 -0.83 -14.70 -1.69
N VAL A 469 0.16 -13.81 -1.87
CA VAL A 469 0.63 -13.40 -3.18
C VAL A 469 2.15 -13.39 -3.24
N LYS A 470 2.70 -13.85 -4.37
CA LYS A 470 4.07 -13.53 -4.80
C LYS A 470 4.01 -12.32 -5.70
N ILE A 471 4.52 -11.19 -5.22
CA ILE A 471 4.55 -9.92 -5.94
C ILE A 471 5.47 -10.07 -7.16
N HIS A 472 5.03 -9.56 -8.31
CA HIS A 472 5.89 -9.55 -9.50
C HIS A 472 7.17 -8.77 -9.23
N LEU A 473 8.30 -9.27 -9.72
CA LEU A 473 9.49 -8.43 -9.84
C LEU A 473 9.21 -7.35 -10.89
N TYR A 474 9.37 -6.08 -10.53
CA TYR A 474 8.98 -4.96 -11.39
C TYR A 474 9.62 -5.03 -12.78
N GLU A 475 10.89 -5.37 -12.86
CA GLU A 475 11.63 -5.47 -14.11
C GLU A 475 11.04 -6.53 -15.05
N GLU A 476 10.59 -7.67 -14.50
CA GLU A 476 9.96 -8.75 -15.27
C GLU A 476 8.54 -8.36 -15.71
N TYR A 477 7.77 -7.74 -14.79
CA TYR A 477 6.44 -7.26 -15.11
C TYR A 477 6.48 -6.14 -16.16
N LEU A 478 7.41 -5.21 -16.03
CA LEU A 478 7.68 -4.18 -17.02
C LEU A 478 7.99 -4.76 -18.41
N ALA A 479 8.86 -5.76 -18.47
CA ALA A 479 9.21 -6.43 -19.73
C ALA A 479 7.98 -7.08 -20.39
N LYS A 480 7.12 -7.73 -19.60
CA LYS A 480 5.86 -8.32 -20.09
C LYS A 480 4.88 -7.24 -20.62
N GLU A 481 4.74 -6.12 -19.91
CA GLU A 481 3.87 -5.01 -20.33
C GLU A 481 4.38 -4.31 -21.59
N LEU A 482 5.70 -4.13 -21.73
CA LEU A 482 6.31 -3.57 -22.94
C LEU A 482 6.13 -4.51 -24.16
N ALA A 483 6.18 -5.83 -23.95
CA ALA A 483 5.94 -6.80 -25.01
C ALA A 483 4.48 -6.84 -25.49
N LYS A 484 3.52 -6.46 -24.65
CA LYS A 484 2.08 -6.35 -25.02
C LYS A 484 1.78 -5.05 -25.79
N ALA A 485 2.60 -4.02 -25.65
CA ALA A 485 2.39 -2.75 -26.33
C ALA A 485 2.53 -2.98 -27.86
N PRO A 486 1.56 -2.56 -28.69
CA PRO A 486 1.68 -2.69 -30.13
C PRO A 486 2.93 -1.94 -30.58
N THR A 487 3.84 -2.63 -31.25
CA THR A 487 5.01 -2.04 -31.92
C THR A 487 4.47 -0.93 -32.83
N LYS A 488 4.74 0.33 -32.51
CA LYS A 488 4.57 1.43 -33.46
C LYS A 488 5.46 1.09 -34.63
N ASN A 489 4.86 0.56 -35.70
CA ASN A 489 5.56 0.26 -36.94
C ASN A 489 6.36 1.48 -37.35
N SER A 490 7.64 1.23 -37.54
CA SER A 490 8.60 2.04 -38.24
C SER A 490 7.99 2.75 -39.44
N ALA A 491 8.24 4.06 -39.50
CA ALA A 491 8.36 4.89 -40.69
C ALA A 491 7.70 4.35 -41.97
N ARG A 492 6.59 4.97 -42.33
CA ARG A 492 6.20 5.05 -43.78
C ARG A 492 7.42 5.60 -44.52
N THR A 493 8.18 4.74 -45.16
CA THR A 493 9.01 5.11 -46.31
C THR A 493 8.06 5.58 -47.39
N THR A 494 7.98 6.88 -47.57
CA THR A 494 7.40 7.49 -48.78
C THR A 494 8.18 6.92 -49.99
N PRO A 495 7.45 6.39 -50.99
CA PRO A 495 8.14 6.03 -52.23
C PRO A 495 8.54 7.33 -52.94
N ASP A 496 9.83 7.38 -53.24
CA ASP A 496 10.45 8.41 -54.09
C ASP A 496 9.75 8.44 -55.45
N ARG A 497 8.99 9.49 -55.71
CA ARG A 497 8.46 9.76 -57.05
C ARG A 497 9.55 10.49 -57.81
N GLY A 498 10.30 9.72 -58.59
CA GLY A 498 11.16 10.27 -59.61
C GLY A 498 10.35 11.11 -60.59
N PHE A 499 10.76 12.32 -60.79
CA PHE A 499 10.35 13.18 -61.91
C PHE A 499 11.15 12.79 -63.13
N TYR A 500 10.41 12.52 -64.21
CA TYR A 500 10.83 12.77 -65.61
C TYR A 500 10.08 14.02 -66.10
#